data_65931684e9d9a8b334b2045131be9b19
#
_entry.id   65931684e9d9a8b334b2045131be9b19
#
_cell.length_a   1.000
_cell.length_b   1.000
_cell.length_c   1.000
_cell.angle_alpha   90.00
_cell.angle_beta   90.00
_cell.angle_gamma   90.00
#
_symmetry.space_group_name_H-M   'P 1'
#
loop_
_entity.id
_entity.type
_entity.pdbx_description
1 polymer ?
#
loop_
_entity_poly.entity_id
_entity_poly.type
_entity_poly.pdbx_seq_one_letter_code
_entity_poly.pdbx_strand_id
1 'polypeptide(L)'
;MYKRGCGRDIDEAGIRQFTAACPPFHALLLSLGVAQFNWCIRDTRARSIYRAGRLDLFSAVYLPFCDRYVTNDSGQYEALRVVAQEANLDVEVSRYAEFRRAFLIGAGAAQRP
;
A
#
# COMPACT_ATOMS: atom_id res chain seq x y z
N MET A 1 23.90 -6.31 7.38
CA MET A 1 22.90 -6.00 8.42
C MET A 1 22.33 -7.26 9.07
N TYR A 2 21.85 -8.21 8.29
CA TYR A 2 21.30 -9.48 8.81
C TYR A 2 22.35 -10.29 9.59
N LYS A 3 23.58 -10.37 9.06
CA LYS A 3 24.68 -11.08 9.70
C LYS A 3 25.05 -10.55 11.09
N ARG A 4 24.88 -9.24 11.32
CA ARG A 4 25.13 -8.64 12.64
C ARG A 4 24.06 -9.00 13.68
N GLY A 5 22.83 -9.24 13.23
CA GLY A 5 21.73 -9.53 14.14
C GLY A 5 21.65 -10.99 14.56
N CYS A 6 21.92 -11.93 13.67
CA CYS A 6 21.71 -13.36 13.94
C CYS A 6 22.88 -14.26 13.52
N GLY A 7 24.00 -13.69 13.03
CA GLY A 7 25.21 -14.46 12.68
C GLY A 7 25.07 -15.39 11.48
N ARG A 8 23.99 -15.28 10.71
CA ARG A 8 23.73 -16.09 9.52
C ARG A 8 23.66 -15.24 8.27
N ASP A 9 24.18 -15.73 7.17
CA ASP A 9 23.92 -15.15 5.86
C ASP A 9 22.56 -15.63 5.37
N ILE A 10 21.80 -14.73 4.77
CA ILE A 10 20.53 -15.04 4.12
C ILE A 10 20.75 -14.94 2.61
N ASP A 11 20.33 -15.94 1.87
CA ASP A 11 20.35 -15.93 0.42
C ASP A 11 19.08 -15.34 -0.17
N GLU A 12 19.03 -15.20 -1.49
CA GLU A 12 17.87 -14.65 -2.19
C GLU A 12 16.61 -15.50 -1.96
N ALA A 13 16.75 -16.83 -1.97
CA ALA A 13 15.65 -17.75 -1.73
C ALA A 13 15.07 -17.58 -0.32
N GLY A 14 15.93 -17.42 0.68
CA GLY A 14 15.51 -17.15 2.07
C GLY A 14 14.79 -15.82 2.23
N ILE A 15 15.25 -14.78 1.52
CA ILE A 15 14.58 -13.46 1.50
C ILE A 15 13.18 -13.59 0.88
N ARG A 16 13.05 -14.27 -0.25
CA ARG A 16 11.77 -14.49 -0.91
C ARG A 16 10.81 -15.30 -0.04
N GLN A 17 11.30 -16.34 0.61
CA GLN A 17 10.50 -17.16 1.50
C GLN A 17 10.00 -16.36 2.70
N PHE A 18 10.84 -15.56 3.34
CA PHE A 18 10.45 -14.69 4.44
C PHE A 18 9.41 -13.66 4.00
N THR A 19 9.63 -13.03 2.86
CA THR A 19 8.72 -12.01 2.31
C THR A 19 7.34 -12.60 2.02
N ALA A 20 7.30 -13.81 1.44
CA ALA A 20 6.04 -14.52 1.17
C ALA A 20 5.32 -14.93 2.47
N ALA A 21 6.07 -15.27 3.53
CA ALA A 21 5.52 -15.66 4.82
C ALA A 21 5.07 -14.49 5.69
N CYS A 22 5.48 -13.26 5.35
CA CYS A 22 5.17 -12.05 6.12
C CYS A 22 4.52 -10.99 5.23
N PRO A 23 3.21 -11.07 4.95
CA PRO A 23 2.50 -10.14 4.07
C PRO A 23 2.67 -8.65 4.42
N PRO A 24 2.64 -8.21 5.69
CA PRO A 24 2.85 -6.81 6.02
C PRO A 24 4.24 -6.31 5.63
N PHE A 25 5.26 -7.14 5.80
CA PHE A 25 6.62 -6.80 5.40
C PHE A 25 6.77 -6.73 3.87
N HIS A 26 6.14 -7.64 3.15
CA HIS A 26 6.06 -7.59 1.68
C HIS A 26 5.41 -6.29 1.20
N ALA A 27 4.26 -5.93 1.76
CA ALA A 27 3.57 -4.69 1.43
C ALA A 27 4.45 -3.45 1.73
N LEU A 28 5.18 -3.45 2.84
CA LEU A 28 6.11 -2.38 3.19
C LEU A 28 7.24 -2.25 2.15
N LEU A 29 7.87 -3.35 1.77
CA LEU A 29 8.93 -3.33 0.76
C LEU A 29 8.42 -2.83 -0.60
N LEU A 30 7.24 -3.26 -1.02
CA LEU A 30 6.63 -2.77 -2.25
C LEU A 30 6.32 -1.28 -2.18
N SER A 31 5.85 -0.77 -1.04
CA SER A 31 5.57 0.65 -0.87
C SER A 31 6.85 1.49 -0.96
N LEU A 32 7.94 1.02 -0.40
CA LEU A 32 9.25 1.67 -0.52
C LEU A 32 9.74 1.64 -1.97
N GLY A 33 9.54 0.53 -2.67
CA GLY A 33 9.86 0.40 -4.09
C GLY A 33 9.06 1.37 -4.97
N VAL A 34 7.77 1.51 -4.72
CA VAL A 34 6.90 2.48 -5.42
C VAL A 34 7.36 3.91 -5.15
N ALA A 35 7.69 4.24 -3.91
CA ALA A 35 8.20 5.56 -3.54
C ALA A 35 9.52 5.87 -4.26
N GLN A 36 10.43 4.91 -4.31
CA GLN A 36 11.71 5.04 -4.99
C GLN A 36 11.52 5.22 -6.49
N PHE A 37 10.64 4.44 -7.11
CA PHE A 37 10.31 4.56 -8.52
C PHE A 37 9.74 5.95 -8.84
N ASN A 38 8.78 6.42 -8.07
CA ASN A 38 8.17 7.72 -8.28
C ASN A 38 9.18 8.86 -8.12
N TRP A 39 10.12 8.70 -7.18
CA TRP A 39 11.13 9.72 -6.93
C TRP A 39 12.23 9.77 -8.01
N CYS A 40 12.70 8.60 -8.48
CA CYS A 40 13.88 8.53 -9.34
C CYS A 40 13.54 8.52 -10.84
N ILE A 41 12.39 7.97 -11.24
CA ILE A 41 12.09 7.62 -12.64
C ILE A 41 10.98 8.48 -13.21
N ARG A 42 9.98 8.86 -12.40
CA ARG A 42 8.88 9.68 -12.86
C ARG A 42 9.31 11.11 -13.16
N ASP A 43 8.64 11.70 -14.17
CA ASP A 43 8.83 13.11 -14.52
C ASP A 43 8.64 14.01 -13.30
N THR A 44 9.50 15.01 -13.17
CA THR A 44 9.49 16.01 -12.08
C THR A 44 8.13 16.70 -11.93
N ARG A 45 7.37 16.88 -13.01
CA ARG A 45 6.02 17.46 -12.98
C ARG A 45 5.01 16.54 -12.29
N ALA A 46 5.13 15.24 -12.47
CA ALA A 46 4.28 14.25 -11.82
C ALA A 46 4.63 14.07 -10.34
N ARG A 47 5.86 14.36 -9.93
CA ARG A 47 6.31 14.23 -8.53
C ARG A 47 5.51 15.06 -7.53
N SER A 48 5.07 16.26 -7.94
CA SER A 48 4.31 17.14 -7.06
C SER A 48 2.91 16.62 -6.77
N ILE A 49 2.33 15.86 -7.72
CA ILE A 49 0.97 15.31 -7.63
C ILE A 49 0.94 13.98 -6.87
N TYR A 50 2.00 13.19 -7.00
CA TYR A 50 2.07 11.82 -6.43
C TYR A 50 3.02 11.72 -5.24
N ARG A 51 3.29 12.81 -4.58
CA ARG A 51 4.21 12.89 -3.45
C ARG A 51 3.54 12.38 -2.17
N ALA A 52 3.36 11.08 -2.07
CA ALA A 52 3.07 10.49 -0.78
C ALA A 52 4.33 10.59 0.10
N GLY A 53 4.19 11.11 1.30
CA GLY A 53 5.27 11.10 2.29
C GLY A 53 5.66 9.66 2.63
N ARG A 54 6.92 9.44 3.00
CA ARG A 54 7.40 8.10 3.38
C ARG A 54 6.58 7.50 4.53
N LEU A 55 6.18 8.34 5.49
CA LEU A 55 5.37 7.93 6.63
C LEU A 55 3.97 7.46 6.21
N ASP A 56 3.39 8.11 5.21
CA ASP A 56 2.08 7.72 4.67
C ASP A 56 2.13 6.34 4.02
N LEU A 57 3.28 5.97 3.45
CA LEU A 57 3.47 4.66 2.82
C LEU A 57 3.71 3.53 3.83
N PHE A 58 4.12 3.82 5.05
CA PHE A 58 4.23 2.82 6.12
C PHE A 58 2.86 2.21 6.46
N SER A 59 1.76 2.92 6.19
CA SER A 59 0.42 2.38 6.36
C SER A 59 0.13 1.16 5.47
N ALA A 60 0.96 0.90 4.46
CA ALA A 60 0.85 -0.30 3.63
C ALA A 60 0.91 -1.61 4.45
N VAL A 61 1.56 -1.60 5.63
CA VAL A 61 1.62 -2.77 6.51
C VAL A 61 0.25 -3.24 7.00
N TYR A 62 -0.75 -2.37 6.97
CA TYR A 62 -2.12 -2.70 7.36
C TYR A 62 -2.96 -3.32 6.25
N LEU A 63 -2.55 -3.17 4.99
CA LEU A 63 -3.33 -3.64 3.84
C LEU A 63 -3.68 -5.14 3.91
N PRO A 64 -2.78 -6.04 4.35
CA PRO A 64 -3.13 -7.46 4.44
C PRO A 64 -4.21 -7.79 5.49
N PHE A 65 -4.49 -6.86 6.39
CA PHE A 65 -5.38 -7.07 7.54
C PHE A 65 -6.72 -6.35 7.41
N CYS A 66 -6.97 -5.65 6.32
CA CYS A 66 -8.20 -4.92 6.13
C CYS A 66 -8.87 -5.27 4.79
N ASP A 67 -10.19 -5.16 4.76
CA ASP A 67 -10.97 -5.36 3.55
C ASP A 67 -11.01 -4.12 2.68
N ARG A 68 -10.90 -2.95 3.32
CA ARG A 68 -10.93 -1.66 2.64
C ARG A 68 -10.01 -0.66 3.33
N TYR A 69 -9.27 0.07 2.53
CA TYR A 69 -8.43 1.19 2.96
C TYR A 69 -8.92 2.47 2.29
N VAL A 70 -9.28 3.46 3.07
CA VAL A 70 -9.83 4.73 2.57
C VAL A 70 -8.86 5.86 2.87
N THR A 71 -8.54 6.65 1.87
CA THR A 71 -7.65 7.81 2.01
C THR A 71 -8.16 9.00 1.23
N ASN A 72 -7.86 10.20 1.71
CA ASN A 72 -8.12 11.45 1.01
C ASN A 72 -6.89 12.00 0.29
N ASP A 73 -5.76 11.33 0.40
CA ASP A 73 -4.50 11.70 -0.25
C ASP A 73 -4.36 10.97 -1.58
N SER A 74 -4.28 11.73 -2.69
CA SER A 74 -4.19 11.16 -4.05
C SER A 74 -2.89 10.38 -4.27
N GLY A 75 -1.78 10.84 -3.72
CA GLY A 75 -0.49 10.15 -3.83
C GLY A 75 -0.49 8.83 -3.07
N GLN A 76 -1.02 8.83 -1.87
CA GLN A 76 -1.18 7.63 -1.05
C GLN A 76 -2.13 6.63 -1.73
N TYR A 77 -3.25 7.09 -2.25
CA TYR A 77 -4.22 6.27 -2.99
C TYR A 77 -3.54 5.53 -4.15
N GLU A 78 -2.83 6.25 -5.01
CA GLU A 78 -2.16 5.65 -6.17
C GLU A 78 -1.08 4.66 -5.75
N ALA A 79 -0.25 5.00 -4.77
CA ALA A 79 0.81 4.14 -4.29
C ALA A 79 0.27 2.86 -3.64
N LEU A 80 -0.70 2.97 -2.74
CA LEU A 80 -1.26 1.81 -2.03
C LEU A 80 -2.08 0.92 -2.95
N ARG A 81 -2.72 1.47 -3.97
CA ARG A 81 -3.42 0.68 -4.98
C ARG A 81 -2.45 -0.21 -5.76
N VAL A 82 -1.30 0.33 -6.15
CA VAL A 82 -0.24 -0.45 -6.81
C VAL A 82 0.31 -1.53 -5.90
N VAL A 83 0.56 -1.20 -4.63
CA VAL A 83 1.05 -2.17 -3.64
C VAL A 83 0.05 -3.31 -3.46
N ALA A 84 -1.24 -3.01 -3.31
CA ALA A 84 -2.28 -4.02 -3.15
C ALA A 84 -2.35 -4.95 -4.37
N GLN A 85 -2.23 -4.40 -5.56
CA GLN A 85 -2.25 -5.16 -6.82
C GLN A 85 -1.01 -6.05 -6.95
N GLU A 86 0.18 -5.51 -6.74
CA GLU A 86 1.44 -6.25 -6.87
C GLU A 86 1.61 -7.31 -5.78
N ALA A 87 1.13 -7.06 -4.58
CA ALA A 87 1.14 -8.04 -3.50
C ALA A 87 -0.02 -9.05 -3.59
N ASN A 88 -0.90 -8.91 -4.56
CA ASN A 88 -2.09 -9.74 -4.75
C ASN A 88 -2.95 -9.81 -3.49
N LEU A 89 -3.20 -8.67 -2.86
CA LEU A 89 -4.00 -8.55 -1.65
C LEU A 89 -5.47 -8.34 -1.99
N ASP A 90 -6.34 -8.99 -1.24
CA ASP A 90 -7.79 -8.82 -1.34
C ASP A 90 -8.24 -7.63 -0.48
N VAL A 91 -7.82 -6.45 -0.87
CA VAL A 91 -8.15 -5.20 -0.22
C VAL A 91 -8.57 -4.16 -1.26
N GLU A 92 -9.65 -3.45 -1.00
CA GLU A 92 -10.10 -2.34 -1.82
C GLU A 92 -9.49 -1.04 -1.31
N VAL A 93 -8.65 -0.40 -2.13
CA VAL A 93 -8.13 0.93 -1.84
C VAL A 93 -9.06 1.95 -2.50
N SER A 94 -9.68 2.81 -1.72
CA SER A 94 -10.69 3.76 -2.17
C SER A 94 -10.33 5.19 -1.79
N ARG A 95 -10.78 6.15 -2.60
CA ARG A 95 -10.75 7.56 -2.20
C ARG A 95 -11.92 7.84 -1.26
N TYR A 96 -11.74 8.77 -0.35
CA TYR A 96 -12.78 9.16 0.60
C TYR A 96 -14.08 9.59 -0.09
N ALA A 97 -14.00 10.35 -1.17
CA ALA A 97 -15.17 10.80 -1.92
C ALA A 97 -15.99 9.62 -2.49
N GLU A 98 -15.32 8.61 -3.02
CA GLU A 98 -15.96 7.40 -3.55
C GLU A 98 -16.59 6.57 -2.43
N PHE A 99 -15.87 6.40 -1.33
CA PHE A 99 -16.37 5.70 -0.14
C PHE A 99 -17.62 6.39 0.43
N ARG A 100 -17.56 7.70 0.59
CA ARG A 100 -18.68 8.50 1.09
C ARG A 100 -19.91 8.35 0.20
N ARG A 101 -19.72 8.41 -1.11
CA ARG A 101 -20.81 8.26 -2.07
C ARG A 101 -21.47 6.88 -1.97
N ALA A 102 -20.68 5.84 -1.95
CA ALA A 102 -21.14 4.46 -1.82
C ALA A 102 -21.87 4.24 -0.49
N PHE A 103 -21.35 4.79 0.60
CA PHE A 103 -21.95 4.71 1.93
C PHE A 103 -23.32 5.39 1.98
N LEU A 104 -23.44 6.59 1.40
CA LEU A 104 -24.71 7.34 1.38
C LEU A 104 -25.76 6.64 0.50
N ILE A 105 -25.36 6.05 -0.61
CA ILE A 105 -26.28 5.26 -1.46
C ILE A 105 -26.76 4.02 -0.69
N GLY A 106 -25.85 3.31 -0.02
CA GLY A 106 -26.18 2.14 0.79
C GLY A 106 -27.11 2.49 1.96
N ALA A 107 -26.86 3.59 2.66
CA ALA A 107 -27.73 4.09 3.74
C ALA A 107 -29.11 4.49 3.23
N GLY A 108 -29.18 5.15 2.06
CA GLY A 108 -30.45 5.50 1.43
C GLY A 108 -31.27 4.28 1.02
N ALA A 109 -30.62 3.24 0.50
CA ALA A 109 -31.28 1.99 0.14
C ALA A 109 -31.80 1.22 1.37
N ALA A 110 -31.07 1.26 2.49
CA ALA A 110 -31.48 0.62 3.75
C ALA A 110 -32.67 1.30 4.42
N GLN A 111 -32.95 2.59 4.13
CA GLN A 111 -34.06 3.34 4.67
C GLN A 111 -35.35 3.26 3.85
N ARG A 112 -35.31 2.63 2.70
CA ARG A 112 -36.52 2.39 1.88
C ARG A 112 -37.27 1.17 2.41
N PRO A 113 -38.55 1.30 2.78
CA PRO A 113 -39.37 0.16 3.18
C PRO A 113 -39.62 -0.84 2.05
#